data_3c75e6332c40d3b344d0a2e1152ba55c
#
_entry.id   3c75e6332c40d3b344d0a2e1152ba55c
#
_cell.length_a   1.000
_cell.length_b   1.000
_cell.length_c   1.000
_cell.angle_alpha   90.00
_cell.angle_beta   90.00
_cell.angle_gamma   90.00
#
_symmetry.space_group_name_H-M   'P 1'
#
loop_
_entity.id
_entity.type
_entity.pdbx_description
1 polymer ?
#
loop_
_entity_poly.entity_id
_entity_poly.type
_entity_poly.pdbx_seq_one_letter_code
_entity_poly.pdbx_strand_id
1 'polypeptide(L)' 'MAIERVAVIGAGEWGTALAQAAATAGRQVMLIGRDPEVLADINRNRLNTKHLGAQKLSQHISASSRYSGADLVILAVP' A
#
# COMPACT_ATOMS: atom_id res chain seq x y z
N MET A 1 -12.70 -14.96 -12.90
CA MET A 1 -12.63 -14.35 -11.56
C MET A 1 -11.81 -13.08 -11.64
N ALA A 2 -12.34 -11.98 -11.15
CA ALA A 2 -11.63 -10.71 -11.16
C ALA A 2 -10.89 -10.51 -9.84
N ILE A 3 -9.65 -10.02 -9.92
CA ILE A 3 -8.89 -9.57 -8.76
C ILE A 3 -9.22 -8.11 -8.55
N GLU A 4 -9.93 -7.78 -7.49
CA GLU A 4 -10.34 -6.41 -7.20
C GLU A 4 -9.57 -5.83 -6.02
N ARG A 5 -9.26 -6.64 -5.01
CA ARG A 5 -8.62 -6.22 -3.78
C ARG A 5 -7.27 -6.90 -3.65
N VAL A 6 -6.25 -6.08 -3.49
CA VAL A 6 -4.87 -6.53 -3.35
C VAL A 6 -4.34 -6.08 -2.00
N ALA A 7 -3.74 -6.98 -1.25
CA ALA A 7 -3.00 -6.64 -0.05
C ALA A 7 -1.51 -6.76 -0.33
N VAL A 8 -0.76 -5.72 -0.01
CA VAL A 8 0.69 -5.74 -0.09
C VAL A 8 1.23 -5.71 1.34
N ILE A 9 1.98 -6.72 1.72
CA ILE A 9 2.54 -6.83 3.06
C ILE A 9 3.99 -6.36 3.04
N GLY A 10 4.24 -5.23 3.67
CA GLY A 10 5.52 -4.55 3.69
C GLY A 10 5.43 -3.16 3.10
N ALA A 11 5.39 -2.13 3.97
CA ALA A 11 5.18 -0.73 3.56
C ALA A 11 6.48 0.04 3.40
N GLY A 12 7.56 -0.62 2.96
CA GLY A 12 8.80 0.02 2.59
C GLY A 12 8.73 0.57 1.16
N GLU A 13 9.87 0.90 0.61
CA GLU A 13 9.97 1.45 -0.74
C GLU A 13 9.38 0.49 -1.78
N TRP A 14 9.82 -0.76 -1.76
CA TRP A 14 9.39 -1.76 -2.73
C TRP A 14 7.89 -2.07 -2.64
N GLY A 15 7.40 -2.30 -1.41
CA GLY A 15 5.99 -2.61 -1.21
C GLY A 15 5.09 -1.46 -1.62
N THR A 16 5.49 -0.22 -1.30
CA THR A 16 4.71 0.96 -1.69
C THR A 16 4.69 1.15 -3.20
N ALA A 17 5.80 0.87 -3.89
CA ALA A 17 5.83 0.94 -5.35
C ALA A 17 4.92 -0.10 -5.99
N LEU A 18 4.90 -1.33 -5.45
CA LEU A 18 3.99 -2.39 -5.92
C LEU A 18 2.53 -2.02 -5.67
N ALA A 19 2.24 -1.43 -4.51
CA ALA A 19 0.89 -0.96 -4.18
C ALA A 19 0.43 0.10 -5.17
N GLN A 20 1.30 1.04 -5.51
CA GLN A 20 0.98 2.08 -6.49
C GLN A 20 0.72 1.49 -7.87
N ALA A 21 1.51 0.51 -8.30
CA ALA A 21 1.30 -0.17 -9.58
C ALA A 21 -0.07 -0.86 -9.62
N ALA A 22 -0.43 -1.58 -8.56
CA ALA A 22 -1.73 -2.26 -8.48
C ALA A 22 -2.89 -1.27 -8.47
N ALA A 23 -2.75 -0.16 -7.74
CA ALA A 23 -3.77 0.88 -7.70
C ALA A 23 -3.94 1.57 -9.05
N THR A 24 -2.86 1.81 -9.77
CA THR A 24 -2.89 2.39 -11.12
C THR A 24 -3.63 1.46 -12.08
N ALA A 25 -3.55 0.15 -11.86
CA ALA A 25 -4.30 -0.84 -12.63
C ALA A 25 -5.78 -0.93 -12.22
N GLY A 26 -6.26 -0.05 -11.35
CA GLY A 26 -7.65 0.01 -10.96
C GLY A 26 -8.03 -0.86 -9.77
N ARG A 27 -7.06 -1.38 -9.04
CA ARG A 27 -7.34 -2.24 -7.89
C ARG A 27 -7.46 -1.42 -6.61
N GLN A 28 -8.26 -1.91 -5.67
CA GLN A 28 -8.25 -1.40 -4.30
C GLN A 28 -7.11 -2.07 -3.57
N VAL A 29 -6.25 -1.29 -2.96
CA VAL A 29 -5.01 -1.79 -2.38
C VAL A 29 -4.96 -1.48 -0.90
N MET A 30 -4.65 -2.49 -0.10
CA MET A 30 -4.35 -2.35 1.31
C MET A 30 -2.85 -2.58 1.49
N LEU A 31 -2.15 -1.55 1.93
CA LEU A 31 -0.72 -1.63 2.20
C LEU A 31 -0.54 -1.88 3.70
N ILE A 32 0.03 -3.02 4.03
CA ILE A 32 0.16 -3.46 5.41
C ILE A 32 1.59 -3.18 5.89
N GLY A 33 1.70 -2.46 6.99
CA GLY A 33 2.99 -2.14 7.57
C GLY A 33 2.91 -2.00 9.08
N ARG A 34 4.05 -1.75 9.72
CA ARG A 34 4.14 -1.65 11.17
C ARG A 34 4.49 -0.26 11.69
N ASP A 35 5.03 0.60 10.85
CA ASP A 35 5.45 1.94 11.26
C ASP A 35 4.25 2.89 11.28
N PRO A 36 3.79 3.34 12.44
CA PRO A 36 2.61 4.21 12.53
C PRO A 36 2.76 5.52 11.77
N GLU A 37 3.97 6.07 11.68
CA GLU A 37 4.21 7.32 10.95
C GLU A 37 4.00 7.12 9.46
N VAL A 38 4.48 6.00 8.92
CA VAL A 38 4.29 5.66 7.50
C VAL A 38 2.81 5.46 7.19
N LEU A 39 2.11 4.71 8.05
CA LEU A 39 0.68 4.44 7.85
C LEU A 39 -0.14 5.73 7.88
N ALA A 40 0.15 6.61 8.83
CA ALA A 40 -0.56 7.89 8.95
C ALA A 40 -0.28 8.79 7.75
N ASP A 41 0.95 8.84 7.29
CA ASP A 41 1.35 9.65 6.13
C ASP A 41 0.60 9.20 4.87
N ILE A 42 0.54 7.89 4.63
CA ILE A 42 -0.18 7.34 3.49
C ILE A 42 -1.67 7.69 3.56
N ASN A 43 -2.30 7.49 4.70
CA ASN A 43 -3.74 7.70 4.82
C ASN A 43 -4.14 9.18 4.84
N ARG A 44 -3.32 10.05 5.40
CA ARG A 44 -3.63 11.49 5.51
C ARG A 44 -3.15 12.29 4.32
N ASN A 45 -1.94 12.03 3.87
CA ASN A 45 -1.25 12.86 2.90
C ASN A 45 -1.13 12.22 1.52
N ARG A 46 -1.46 10.96 1.40
CA ARG A 46 -1.23 10.18 0.18
C ARG A 46 0.25 10.13 -0.19
N LEU A 47 1.11 10.06 0.81
CA LEU A 47 2.57 10.04 0.65
C LEU A 47 3.17 8.95 1.51
N ASN A 48 4.29 8.42 1.08
CA ASN A 48 5.19 7.65 1.92
C ASN A 48 6.54 8.37 1.91
N THR A 49 6.59 9.48 2.61
CA THR A 49 7.73 10.40 2.59
C THR A 49 9.03 9.72 2.99
N LYS A 50 8.96 8.84 3.96
CA LYS A 50 10.12 8.12 4.48
C LYS A 50 10.81 7.25 3.42
N HIS A 51 10.02 6.62 2.54
CA HIS A 51 10.53 5.63 1.58
C HIS A 51 10.46 6.08 0.12
N LEU A 52 9.51 6.95 -0.24
CA LEU A 52 9.31 7.40 -1.61
C LEU A 52 9.32 8.93 -1.76
N GLY A 53 9.66 9.66 -0.71
CA GLY A 53 9.71 11.10 -0.78
C GLY A 53 8.35 11.72 -1.10
N ALA A 54 8.33 12.67 -2.02
CA ALA A 54 7.14 13.46 -2.33
C ALA A 54 6.25 12.86 -3.44
N GLN A 55 6.45 11.61 -3.81
CA GLN A 55 5.63 10.97 -4.83
C GLN A 55 4.22 10.73 -4.32
N LYS A 56 3.23 11.33 -4.97
CA LYS A 56 1.83 11.20 -4.58
C LYS A 56 1.31 9.80 -4.89
N LEU A 57 0.65 9.20 -3.91
CA LEU A 57 0.08 7.86 -4.03
C LEU A 57 -1.39 7.93 -4.43
N SER A 58 -1.87 6.87 -5.10
CA SER A 58 -3.27 6.76 -5.49
C SER A 58 -4.19 6.77 -4.28
N GLN A 59 -5.37 7.38 -4.43
CA GLN A 59 -6.43 7.34 -3.42
C GLN A 59 -7.01 5.95 -3.24
N HIS A 60 -6.72 5.00 -4.12
CA HIS A 60 -7.14 3.60 -3.98
C HIS A 60 -6.27 2.81 -3.01
N ILE A 61 -5.22 3.42 -2.48
CA ILE A 61 -4.37 2.80 -1.47
C ILE A 61 -4.82 3.24 -0.09
N SER A 62 -5.06 2.27 0.79
CA SER A 62 -5.20 2.50 2.22
C SER A 62 -4.09 1.76 2.94
N ALA A 63 -3.67 2.27 4.09
CA ALA A 63 -2.59 1.66 4.87
C ALA A 63 -3.12 1.22 6.22
N SER A 64 -2.67 0.05 6.69
CA SER A 64 -3.11 -0.52 7.96
C SER A 64 -2.01 -1.39 8.54
N SER A 65 -2.07 -1.62 9.85
CA SER A 65 -1.23 -2.61 10.51
C SER A 65 -1.88 -3.99 10.53
N ARG A 66 -3.11 -4.11 10.04
CA ARG A 66 -3.88 -5.36 10.09
C ARG A 66 -4.33 -5.80 8.71
N TYR A 67 -4.10 -7.07 8.43
CA TYR A 67 -4.63 -7.71 7.23
C TYR A 67 -6.10 -8.09 7.46
N SER A 68 -6.96 -7.74 6.51
CA SER A 68 -8.41 -8.03 6.61
C SER A 68 -8.95 -8.83 5.43
N GLY A 69 -8.07 -9.44 4.66
CA GLY A 69 -8.48 -10.27 3.52
C GLY A 69 -8.36 -9.53 2.18
N ALA A 70 -8.04 -10.27 1.15
CA ALA A 70 -7.89 -9.75 -0.20
C ALA A 70 -7.99 -10.89 -1.21
N ASP A 71 -8.18 -10.55 -2.48
CA ASP A 71 -8.17 -11.54 -3.57
C ASP A 71 -6.75 -11.97 -3.92
N LEU A 72 -5.78 -11.09 -3.72
CA LEU A 72 -4.37 -11.35 -3.96
C LEU A 72 -3.54 -10.73 -2.86
N VAL A 73 -2.57 -11.48 -2.35
CA VAL A 73 -1.64 -11.01 -1.32
C VAL A 73 -0.23 -11.04 -1.89
N ILE A 74 0.46 -9.91 -1.80
CA ILE A 74 1.84 -9.77 -2.25
C ILE A 74 2.71 -9.56 -1.00
N LEU A 75 3.73 -10.39 -0.84
CA LEU A 75 4.70 -10.23 0.24
C LEU A 75 5.89 -9.42 -0.28
N ALA A 76 6.07 -8.23 0.28
CA ALA A 76 7.14 -7.31 -0.10
C ALA A 76 8.07 -7.03 1.09
N VAL A 77 8.31 -8.04 1.89
CA VAL A 77 9.21 -7.97 3.05
C VAL A 77 10.57 -8.56 2.69
N PRO A 78 11.65 -8.02 3.25
CA PRO A 78 12.98 -8.56 3.02
C PRO A 78 13.16 -9.96 3.60
#